data_f0d019a7ca11fab224dca556c26ec39e
#
_entry.id   f0d019a7ca11fab224dca556c26ec39e
#
_cell.length_a   1.000
_cell.length_b   1.000
_cell.length_c   1.000
_cell.angle_alpha   90.00
_cell.angle_beta   90.00
_cell.angle_gamma   90.00
#
_symmetry.space_group_name_H-M   'P 1'
#
loop_
_entity.id
_entity.type
_entity.pdbx_description
1 polymer ?
#
loop_
_entity_poly.entity_id
_entity_poly.type
_entity_poly.pdbx_seq_one_letter_code
_entity_poly.pdbx_strand_id
1 'polypeptide(L)'
;MKFVVSSNELYQQLQTVAKVINSKSSAAVPVLENILFSLSGAELTLVAADQSNRMTSRLSVESLEGDGSFAVRADTILNALRELPDQPIELEVREGKANLVYSNGHYSFLAIDSDSFPESIAFDPEHSIELPAPALLRAIESTVFAASDNERRPIMTGVFLDFFEEKLVAVASDGRILVRYTDNNIKSGQQMSFCLPSRIAALLSRYLLVKETGVVRIRFNQQNVSFELPHVELTARLLEGKYPNYNSVIPPSSTHHITVDLPLLISASKRVALFASKASTLIIFDFTEGSARISAQDFDISTSAEETIPASGQAAGSLVRIGFDYNCLQSLLQSFAGEQIDIALTDQTRAGVITPLQTEEGIEICTLIIPMKLIGE
;
A
#
# COMPACT_ATOMS: atom_id res chain seq x y z
N MET A 1 -7.54 6.80 37.94
CA MET A 1 -7.07 7.56 36.78
C MET A 1 -8.26 8.22 36.13
N LYS A 2 -8.15 9.55 35.83
CA LYS A 2 -9.24 10.33 35.24
C LYS A 2 -8.63 11.45 34.39
N PHE A 3 -9.20 11.73 33.21
CA PHE A 3 -8.74 12.81 32.32
C PHE A 3 -9.88 13.32 31.43
N VAL A 4 -9.70 14.54 30.89
CA VAL A 4 -10.62 15.18 29.95
C VAL A 4 -9.92 15.36 28.60
N VAL A 5 -10.67 15.10 27.50
CA VAL A 5 -10.17 15.22 26.14
C VAL A 5 -11.33 15.53 25.18
N SER A 6 -11.05 16.12 23.99
CA SER A 6 -12.09 16.26 22.93
C SER A 6 -12.50 14.88 22.42
N SER A 7 -13.80 14.65 22.30
CA SER A 7 -14.38 13.41 21.73
C SER A 7 -13.89 13.18 20.30
N ASN A 8 -13.81 14.24 19.50
CA ASN A 8 -13.38 14.15 18.11
C ASN A 8 -11.87 13.85 18.00
N GLU A 9 -11.04 14.53 18.79
CA GLU A 9 -9.60 14.29 18.79
C GLU A 9 -9.30 12.85 19.23
N LEU A 10 -9.89 12.39 20.33
CA LEU A 10 -9.73 11.01 20.78
C LEU A 10 -10.19 10.00 19.71
N TYR A 11 -11.36 10.24 19.09
CA TYR A 11 -11.88 9.37 18.04
C TYR A 11 -10.93 9.25 16.86
N GLN A 12 -10.39 10.37 16.35
CA GLN A 12 -9.44 10.38 15.23
C GLN A 12 -8.16 9.57 15.54
N GLN A 13 -7.60 9.76 16.74
CA GLN A 13 -6.40 9.03 17.14
C GLN A 13 -6.68 7.53 17.33
N LEU A 14 -7.79 7.16 17.97
CA LEU A 14 -8.21 5.77 18.11
C LEU A 14 -8.48 5.11 16.75
N GLN A 15 -9.14 5.82 15.84
CA GLN A 15 -9.40 5.33 14.49
C GLN A 15 -8.10 5.07 13.73
N THR A 16 -7.09 5.92 13.93
CA THR A 16 -5.78 5.77 13.30
C THR A 16 -5.06 4.53 13.83
N VAL A 17 -4.88 4.42 15.14
CA VAL A 17 -4.15 3.27 15.71
C VAL A 17 -4.86 1.95 15.47
N ALA A 18 -6.19 1.94 15.46
CA ALA A 18 -6.98 0.74 15.20
C ALA A 18 -6.74 0.11 13.81
N LYS A 19 -6.20 0.87 12.84
CA LYS A 19 -5.89 0.34 11.49
C LYS A 19 -4.85 -0.78 11.49
N VAL A 20 -4.01 -0.85 12.52
CA VAL A 20 -3.03 -1.95 12.65
C VAL A 20 -3.69 -3.26 13.07
N ILE A 21 -4.83 -3.22 13.76
CA ILE A 21 -5.53 -4.40 14.25
C ILE A 21 -5.95 -5.27 13.05
N ASN A 22 -5.57 -6.54 13.11
CA ASN A 22 -5.91 -7.52 12.09
C ASN A 22 -6.85 -8.58 12.69
N SER A 23 -8.11 -8.57 12.32
CA SER A 23 -9.13 -9.47 12.83
C SER A 23 -8.79 -10.97 12.65
N LYS A 24 -8.01 -11.33 11.63
CA LYS A 24 -7.57 -12.71 11.41
C LYS A 24 -6.52 -13.17 12.43
N SER A 25 -5.61 -12.27 12.82
CA SER A 25 -4.56 -12.57 13.80
C SER A 25 -5.04 -12.35 15.24
N SER A 26 -5.95 -11.42 15.48
CA SER A 26 -6.50 -11.16 16.82
C SER A 26 -7.42 -12.28 17.31
N ALA A 27 -8.03 -13.07 16.42
CA ALA A 27 -8.79 -14.27 16.82
C ALA A 27 -7.98 -15.29 17.62
N ALA A 28 -6.66 -15.36 17.39
CA ALA A 28 -5.76 -16.24 18.15
C ALA A 28 -5.30 -15.61 19.48
N VAL A 29 -5.32 -14.28 19.60
CA VAL A 29 -4.86 -13.52 20.78
C VAL A 29 -5.88 -12.40 21.05
N PRO A 30 -6.97 -12.67 21.80
CA PRO A 30 -8.09 -11.75 21.96
C PRO A 30 -7.74 -10.37 22.52
N VAL A 31 -6.67 -10.26 23.32
CA VAL A 31 -6.24 -8.96 23.86
C VAL A 31 -5.84 -7.96 22.76
N LEU A 32 -5.41 -8.45 21.56
CA LEU A 32 -5.08 -7.60 20.41
C LEU A 32 -6.29 -6.95 19.73
N GLU A 33 -7.52 -7.29 20.13
CA GLU A 33 -8.72 -6.57 19.72
C GLU A 33 -8.95 -5.27 20.53
N ASN A 34 -8.09 -5.01 21.53
CA ASN A 34 -8.19 -3.83 22.38
C ASN A 34 -7.17 -2.76 21.96
N ILE A 35 -7.45 -1.54 22.37
CA ILE A 35 -6.50 -0.41 22.35
C ILE A 35 -6.05 -0.17 23.78
N LEU A 36 -4.75 -0.11 23.98
CA LEU A 36 -4.15 0.26 25.24
C LEU A 36 -4.12 1.79 25.36
N PHE A 37 -4.60 2.28 26.48
CA PHE A 37 -4.52 3.67 26.94
C PHE A 37 -3.46 3.76 28.05
N SER A 38 -2.52 4.64 27.91
CA SER A 38 -1.49 4.89 28.94
C SER A 38 -1.38 6.39 29.17
N LEU A 39 -1.74 6.83 30.36
CA LEU A 39 -1.65 8.22 30.80
C LEU A 39 -0.41 8.41 31.67
N SER A 40 0.45 9.34 31.27
CA SER A 40 1.62 9.75 32.02
C SER A 40 1.77 11.27 31.96
N GLY A 41 1.60 11.94 33.10
CA GLY A 41 1.46 13.40 33.08
C GLY A 41 0.30 13.83 32.17
N ALA A 42 0.50 14.91 31.40
CA ALA A 42 -0.51 15.44 30.49
C ALA A 42 -0.56 14.73 29.12
N GLU A 43 0.17 13.64 28.92
CA GLU A 43 0.22 12.90 27.67
C GLU A 43 -0.55 11.58 27.76
N LEU A 44 -1.53 11.40 26.89
CA LEU A 44 -2.22 10.13 26.66
C LEU A 44 -1.60 9.43 25.46
N THR A 45 -1.03 8.27 25.69
CA THR A 45 -0.51 7.37 24.67
C THR A 45 -1.55 6.30 24.37
N LEU A 46 -1.93 6.17 23.09
CA LEU A 46 -2.84 5.16 22.58
C LEU A 46 -2.04 4.15 21.75
N VAL A 47 -2.23 2.87 22.05
CA VAL A 47 -1.49 1.81 21.36
C VAL A 47 -2.43 0.71 20.90
N ALA A 48 -2.33 0.36 19.61
CA ALA A 48 -2.91 -0.85 19.06
C ALA A 48 -1.82 -1.71 18.42
N ALA A 49 -2.03 -3.02 18.39
CA ALA A 49 -1.06 -3.97 17.85
C ALA A 49 -1.75 -5.16 17.19
N ASP A 50 -1.04 -5.81 16.29
CA ASP A 50 -1.25 -7.20 15.95
C ASP A 50 -0.02 -8.03 16.40
N GLN A 51 0.13 -9.27 15.94
CA GLN A 51 1.24 -10.13 16.36
C GLN A 51 2.64 -9.64 15.93
N SER A 52 2.71 -8.76 14.93
CA SER A 52 3.97 -8.37 14.29
C SER A 52 4.12 -6.85 14.11
N ASN A 53 3.04 -6.11 14.33
CA ASN A 53 3.01 -4.67 14.06
C ASN A 53 2.37 -3.93 15.23
N ARG A 54 2.82 -2.71 15.47
CA ARG A 54 2.35 -1.85 16.55
C ARG A 54 2.19 -0.42 16.04
N MET A 55 1.09 0.21 16.39
CA MET A 55 0.85 1.61 16.11
C MET A 55 0.61 2.36 17.39
N THR A 56 1.33 3.45 17.57
CA THR A 56 1.29 4.30 18.77
C THR A 56 0.92 5.71 18.34
N SER A 57 -0.03 6.32 19.03
CA SER A 57 -0.36 7.74 18.87
C SER A 57 -0.32 8.43 20.21
N ARG A 58 0.02 9.72 20.21
CA ARG A 58 0.12 10.55 21.42
C ARG A 58 -0.75 11.78 21.26
N LEU A 59 -1.48 12.11 22.31
CA LEU A 59 -2.27 13.33 22.38
C LEU A 59 -2.20 13.94 23.78
N SER A 60 -2.33 15.25 23.86
CA SER A 60 -2.39 15.96 25.13
C SER A 60 -3.78 15.87 25.72
N VAL A 61 -3.88 15.76 27.04
CA VAL A 61 -5.16 15.76 27.74
C VAL A 61 -5.27 16.99 28.63
N GLU A 62 -6.52 17.46 28.80
CA GLU A 62 -6.87 18.48 29.77
C GLU A 62 -7.22 17.81 31.08
N SER A 63 -6.96 18.44 32.20
CA SER A 63 -7.36 18.00 33.55
C SER A 63 -7.12 16.49 33.76
N LEU A 64 -6.21 16.17 34.65
CA LEU A 64 -5.87 14.76 34.92
C LEU A 64 -5.82 14.50 36.43
N GLU A 65 -6.19 13.28 36.83
CA GLU A 65 -6.01 12.76 38.20
C GLU A 65 -5.42 11.35 38.10
N GLY A 66 -4.13 11.25 38.50
CA GLY A 66 -3.37 10.01 38.59
C GLY A 66 -2.99 9.42 37.21
N ASP A 67 -1.80 8.85 37.17
CA ASP A 67 -1.29 8.09 36.01
C ASP A 67 -1.82 6.66 36.03
N GLY A 68 -1.66 5.96 34.90
CA GLY A 68 -2.05 4.56 34.80
C GLY A 68 -2.28 4.10 33.36
N SER A 69 -2.56 2.81 33.22
CA SER A 69 -2.85 2.21 31.93
C SER A 69 -3.95 1.17 32.00
N PHE A 70 -4.71 1.03 30.93
CA PHE A 70 -5.79 0.07 30.75
C PHE A 70 -6.05 -0.16 29.29
N ALA A 71 -6.70 -1.27 28.93
CA ALA A 71 -7.09 -1.53 27.55
C ALA A 71 -8.62 -1.65 27.41
N VAL A 72 -9.15 -1.16 26.30
CA VAL A 72 -10.59 -1.21 25.95
C VAL A 72 -10.74 -1.76 24.54
N ARG A 73 -11.79 -2.52 24.33
CA ARG A 73 -12.12 -3.11 23.02
C ARG A 73 -12.32 -2.03 21.95
N ALA A 74 -11.56 -2.14 20.87
CA ALA A 74 -11.45 -1.10 19.85
C ALA A 74 -12.78 -0.82 19.15
N ASP A 75 -13.51 -1.86 18.72
CA ASP A 75 -14.78 -1.72 18.02
C ASP A 75 -15.84 -1.01 18.90
N THR A 76 -15.87 -1.34 20.17
CA THR A 76 -16.87 -0.82 21.11
C THR A 76 -16.67 0.67 21.37
N ILE A 77 -15.44 1.08 21.68
CA ILE A 77 -15.16 2.49 21.97
C ILE A 77 -15.22 3.36 20.70
N LEU A 78 -14.77 2.85 19.56
CA LEU A 78 -14.88 3.56 18.28
C LEU A 78 -16.32 3.78 17.86
N ASN A 79 -17.18 2.76 17.99
CA ASN A 79 -18.60 2.89 17.68
C ASN A 79 -19.29 3.90 18.60
N ALA A 80 -18.96 3.91 19.90
CA ALA A 80 -19.52 4.85 20.85
C ALA A 80 -19.11 6.30 20.53
N LEU A 81 -17.82 6.54 20.28
CA LEU A 81 -17.32 7.89 19.99
C LEU A 81 -17.79 8.44 18.64
N ARG A 82 -18.00 7.57 17.64
CA ARG A 82 -18.49 7.97 16.31
C ARG A 82 -19.85 8.67 16.35
N GLU A 83 -20.70 8.28 17.29
CA GLU A 83 -22.06 8.82 17.43
C GLU A 83 -22.11 10.09 18.29
N LEU A 84 -20.97 10.50 18.92
CA LEU A 84 -20.92 11.71 19.73
C LEU A 84 -20.58 12.93 18.86
N PRO A 85 -21.26 14.07 19.07
CA PRO A 85 -20.80 15.35 18.56
C PRO A 85 -19.48 15.75 19.23
N ASP A 86 -18.74 16.64 18.60
CA ASP A 86 -17.51 17.16 19.19
C ASP A 86 -17.80 17.92 20.48
N GLN A 87 -17.22 17.42 21.57
CA GLN A 87 -17.40 17.96 22.92
C GLN A 87 -16.28 17.47 23.84
N PRO A 88 -15.99 18.17 24.95
CA PRO A 88 -15.18 17.60 26.01
C PRO A 88 -15.86 16.36 26.61
N ILE A 89 -15.08 15.30 26.76
CA ILE A 89 -15.49 14.06 27.42
C ILE A 89 -14.53 13.78 28.56
N GLU A 90 -15.05 13.26 29.64
CA GLU A 90 -14.30 12.83 30.81
C GLU A 90 -14.22 11.30 30.81
N LEU A 91 -13.01 10.75 30.90
CA LEU A 91 -12.81 9.32 31.01
C LEU A 91 -12.20 8.98 32.36
N GLU A 92 -12.93 8.17 33.15
CA GLU A 92 -12.54 7.71 34.47
C GLU A 92 -12.43 6.18 34.50
N VAL A 93 -11.31 5.67 35.04
CA VAL A 93 -11.12 4.22 35.22
C VAL A 93 -11.08 3.88 36.70
N ARG A 94 -12.05 3.04 37.12
CA ARG A 94 -12.16 2.49 38.47
C ARG A 94 -12.66 1.05 38.42
N GLU A 95 -12.11 0.18 39.25
CA GLU A 95 -12.61 -1.18 39.49
C GLU A 95 -12.83 -2.00 38.21
N GLY A 96 -11.91 -1.93 37.23
CA GLY A 96 -12.00 -2.67 35.97
C GLY A 96 -13.04 -2.13 34.99
N LYS A 97 -13.53 -0.92 35.17
CA LYS A 97 -14.44 -0.21 34.27
C LYS A 97 -13.87 1.12 33.83
N ALA A 98 -13.98 1.42 32.56
CA ALA A 98 -13.72 2.73 31.98
C ALA A 98 -15.06 3.43 31.72
N ASN A 99 -15.34 4.48 32.45
CA ASN A 99 -16.55 5.27 32.33
C ASN A 99 -16.24 6.55 31.54
N LEU A 100 -16.90 6.73 30.41
CA LEU A 100 -16.80 7.90 29.56
C LEU A 100 -18.05 8.74 29.79
N VAL A 101 -17.88 9.92 30.36
CA VAL A 101 -18.96 10.87 30.65
C VAL A 101 -18.95 11.98 29.62
N TYR A 102 -20.11 12.31 29.08
CA TYR A 102 -20.32 13.40 28.14
C TYR A 102 -21.55 14.25 28.57
N SER A 103 -21.83 15.33 27.88
CA SER A 103 -22.81 16.35 28.32
C SER A 103 -24.18 15.79 28.73
N ASN A 104 -24.67 14.75 28.06
CA ASN A 104 -26.03 14.23 28.25
C ASN A 104 -26.10 12.78 28.73
N GLY A 105 -24.98 12.16 29.06
CA GLY A 105 -24.97 10.76 29.46
C GLY A 105 -23.59 10.19 29.74
N HIS A 106 -23.55 8.88 29.80
CA HIS A 106 -22.28 8.17 30.00
C HIS A 106 -22.29 6.81 29.29
N TYR A 107 -21.09 6.37 28.92
CA TYR A 107 -20.83 4.99 28.47
C TYR A 107 -19.95 4.30 29.51
N SER A 108 -20.10 2.98 29.66
CA SER A 108 -19.23 2.18 30.52
C SER A 108 -18.66 1.02 29.71
N PHE A 109 -17.34 0.89 29.72
CA PHE A 109 -16.60 -0.16 29.02
C PHE A 109 -15.89 -1.05 30.03
N LEU A 110 -15.68 -2.33 29.67
CA LEU A 110 -14.78 -3.19 30.40
C LEU A 110 -13.35 -2.68 30.19
N ALA A 111 -12.66 -2.34 31.26
CA ALA A 111 -11.24 -2.01 31.25
C ALA A 111 -10.43 -3.28 31.59
N ILE A 112 -9.58 -3.70 30.67
CA ILE A 112 -8.69 -4.84 30.84
C ILE A 112 -7.36 -4.32 31.37
N ASP A 113 -6.72 -5.11 32.23
CA ASP A 113 -5.41 -4.78 32.77
C ASP A 113 -4.36 -4.66 31.66
N SER A 114 -3.57 -3.60 31.72
CA SER A 114 -2.49 -3.34 30.78
C SER A 114 -1.42 -4.41 30.73
N ASP A 115 -1.19 -5.12 31.84
CA ASP A 115 -0.19 -6.20 31.91
C ASP A 115 -0.52 -7.37 30.96
N SER A 116 -1.78 -7.47 30.54
CA SER A 116 -2.20 -8.45 29.53
C SER A 116 -1.87 -8.02 28.10
N PHE A 117 -1.54 -6.75 27.88
CA PHE A 117 -1.25 -6.23 26.52
C PHE A 117 0.22 -6.50 26.16
N PRO A 118 0.52 -6.93 24.94
CA PRO A 118 1.89 -7.26 24.53
C PRO A 118 2.85 -6.09 24.70
N GLU A 119 4.03 -6.39 25.19
CA GLU A 119 5.12 -5.41 25.32
C GLU A 119 5.50 -4.78 23.97
N SER A 120 6.21 -3.66 24.04
CA SER A 120 6.72 -2.96 22.86
C SER A 120 7.70 -3.84 22.09
N ILE A 121 7.61 -3.80 20.76
CA ILE A 121 8.64 -4.35 19.88
C ILE A 121 9.84 -3.37 19.98
N ALA A 122 10.71 -3.60 20.95
CA ALA A 122 11.96 -2.86 21.03
C ALA A 122 12.95 -3.48 20.03
N PHE A 123 13.60 -2.64 19.22
CA PHE A 123 14.69 -3.06 18.35
C PHE A 123 15.77 -1.96 18.31
N ASP A 124 17.02 -2.37 18.10
CA ASP A 124 18.11 -1.44 17.84
C ASP A 124 18.16 -1.16 16.33
N PRO A 125 17.91 0.08 15.90
CA PRO A 125 17.99 0.43 14.49
C PRO A 125 19.44 0.48 14.02
N GLU A 126 19.74 -0.22 12.94
CA GLU A 126 21.04 -0.20 12.26
C GLU A 126 21.11 0.97 11.25
N HIS A 127 19.95 1.38 10.75
CA HIS A 127 19.81 2.43 9.74
C HIS A 127 18.74 3.43 10.14
N SER A 128 18.95 4.70 9.74
CA SER A 128 17.96 5.77 9.87
C SER A 128 18.01 6.67 8.64
N ILE A 129 16.84 7.02 8.11
CA ILE A 129 16.68 7.96 7.00
C ILE A 129 15.47 8.85 7.21
N GLU A 130 15.55 10.08 6.75
CA GLU A 130 14.45 11.02 6.71
C GLU A 130 14.05 11.31 5.26
N LEU A 131 12.76 11.18 4.96
CA LEU A 131 12.19 11.39 3.62
C LEU A 131 11.01 12.35 3.69
N PRO A 132 10.76 13.14 2.66
CA PRO A 132 9.47 13.80 2.48
C PRO A 132 8.35 12.74 2.44
N ALA A 133 7.33 12.88 3.28
CA ALA A 133 6.19 11.95 3.32
C ALA A 133 5.51 11.76 1.94
N PRO A 134 5.33 12.83 1.12
CA PRO A 134 4.80 12.68 -0.24
C PRO A 134 5.67 11.80 -1.17
N ALA A 135 7.00 11.80 -1.00
CA ALA A 135 7.88 10.97 -1.81
C ALA A 135 7.72 9.48 -1.46
N LEU A 136 7.68 9.15 -0.17
CA LEU A 136 7.41 7.80 0.28
C LEU A 136 6.01 7.33 -0.14
N LEU A 137 5.01 8.21 -0.04
CA LEU A 137 3.63 7.93 -0.49
C LEU A 137 3.62 7.52 -1.96
N ARG A 138 4.20 8.34 -2.85
CA ARG A 138 4.27 8.05 -4.30
C ARG A 138 4.99 6.73 -4.58
N ALA A 139 6.12 6.48 -3.93
CA ALA A 139 6.88 5.24 -4.10
C ALA A 139 6.04 3.99 -3.75
N ILE A 140 5.29 4.05 -2.66
CA ILE A 140 4.43 2.95 -2.22
C ILE A 140 3.19 2.81 -3.14
N GLU A 141 2.47 3.90 -3.44
CA GLU A 141 1.26 3.86 -4.27
C GLU A 141 1.56 3.35 -5.68
N SER A 142 2.69 3.75 -6.24
CA SER A 142 3.11 3.31 -7.58
C SER A 142 3.46 1.82 -7.65
N THR A 143 3.66 1.13 -6.52
CA THR A 143 4.21 -0.23 -6.53
C THR A 143 3.38 -1.26 -5.78
N VAL A 144 2.71 -0.90 -4.70
CA VAL A 144 2.07 -1.84 -3.76
C VAL A 144 1.06 -2.78 -4.41
N PHE A 145 0.35 -2.34 -5.44
CA PHE A 145 -0.65 -3.14 -6.14
C PHE A 145 -0.05 -4.33 -6.91
N ALA A 146 1.24 -4.25 -7.26
CA ALA A 146 1.97 -5.30 -7.97
C ALA A 146 2.57 -6.37 -7.04
N ALA A 147 2.46 -6.21 -5.73
CA ALA A 147 2.94 -7.21 -4.77
C ALA A 147 2.14 -8.51 -4.89
N SER A 148 2.80 -9.63 -4.70
CA SER A 148 2.20 -10.96 -4.79
C SER A 148 1.31 -11.28 -3.58
N ASP A 149 0.23 -12.01 -3.82
CA ASP A 149 -0.58 -12.62 -2.75
C ASP A 149 -0.11 -14.06 -2.41
N ASN A 150 0.95 -14.54 -3.05
CA ASN A 150 1.40 -15.92 -2.90
C ASN A 150 2.33 -16.07 -1.68
N GLU A 151 1.80 -16.57 -0.59
CA GLU A 151 2.52 -16.82 0.67
C GLU A 151 3.67 -17.86 0.54
N ARG A 152 3.76 -18.62 -0.55
CA ARG A 152 4.89 -19.52 -0.82
C ARG A 152 6.18 -18.78 -1.19
N ARG A 153 6.07 -17.49 -1.55
CA ARG A 153 7.20 -16.59 -1.82
C ARG A 153 7.05 -15.33 -0.98
N PRO A 154 7.24 -15.41 0.34
CA PRO A 154 6.92 -14.32 1.27
C PRO A 154 7.59 -13.00 0.90
N ILE A 155 8.86 -13.02 0.46
CA ILE A 155 9.59 -11.81 0.10
C ILE A 155 8.94 -11.03 -1.06
N MET A 156 8.14 -11.67 -1.91
CA MET A 156 7.43 -11.01 -3.02
C MET A 156 6.05 -10.47 -2.59
N THR A 157 5.59 -10.74 -1.37
CA THR A 157 4.32 -10.21 -0.87
C THR A 157 4.43 -8.80 -0.32
N GLY A 158 5.52 -8.10 -0.62
CA GLY A 158 5.80 -6.75 -0.15
C GLY A 158 6.33 -5.82 -1.22
N VAL A 159 6.54 -4.59 -0.80
CA VAL A 159 7.24 -3.55 -1.55
C VAL A 159 8.69 -3.51 -1.10
N PHE A 160 9.60 -3.74 -2.02
CA PHE A 160 11.03 -3.63 -1.78
C PHE A 160 11.45 -2.18 -1.97
N LEU A 161 11.96 -1.56 -0.90
CA LEU A 161 12.52 -0.21 -0.90
C LEU A 161 14.05 -0.34 -0.92
N ASP A 162 14.66 0.13 -2.00
CA ASP A 162 16.10 0.06 -2.26
C ASP A 162 16.65 1.49 -2.36
N PHE A 163 17.35 1.90 -1.32
CA PHE A 163 17.95 3.22 -1.22
C PHE A 163 19.39 3.14 -1.73
N PHE A 164 19.69 3.96 -2.71
CA PHE A 164 21.04 4.23 -3.21
C PHE A 164 21.48 5.60 -2.70
N GLU A 165 22.76 5.91 -2.80
CA GLU A 165 23.31 7.21 -2.38
C GLU A 165 22.51 8.40 -2.96
N GLU A 166 22.15 8.33 -4.25
CA GLU A 166 21.57 9.44 -5.03
C GLU A 166 20.12 9.19 -5.48
N LYS A 167 19.46 8.11 -5.05
CA LYS A 167 18.07 7.81 -5.43
C LYS A 167 17.38 6.80 -4.53
N LEU A 168 16.04 6.83 -4.56
CA LEU A 168 15.18 5.78 -4.02
C LEU A 168 14.61 4.95 -5.17
N VAL A 169 14.62 3.64 -5.04
CA VAL A 169 13.94 2.70 -5.93
C VAL A 169 12.92 1.90 -5.11
N ALA A 170 11.67 1.89 -5.54
CA ALA A 170 10.64 1.01 -4.99
C ALA A 170 10.24 -0.03 -6.03
N VAL A 171 10.12 -1.29 -5.62
CA VAL A 171 9.80 -2.39 -6.52
C VAL A 171 8.78 -3.32 -5.89
N ALA A 172 7.81 -3.76 -6.69
CA ALA A 172 6.95 -4.88 -6.35
C ALA A 172 6.67 -5.74 -7.58
N SER A 173 6.45 -7.04 -7.37
CA SER A 173 6.17 -8.00 -8.43
C SER A 173 5.43 -9.23 -7.89
N ASP A 174 4.47 -9.75 -8.66
CA ASP A 174 3.82 -11.04 -8.41
C ASP A 174 4.40 -12.17 -9.28
N GLY A 175 5.37 -11.84 -10.14
CA GLY A 175 5.97 -12.74 -11.13
C GLY A 175 5.27 -12.73 -12.49
N ARG A 176 4.12 -12.05 -12.66
CA ARG A 176 3.45 -11.76 -13.94
C ARG A 176 3.58 -10.30 -14.34
N ILE A 177 3.53 -9.42 -13.35
CA ILE A 177 3.82 -8.00 -13.49
C ILE A 177 4.98 -7.62 -12.58
N LEU A 178 5.68 -6.55 -12.94
CA LEU A 178 6.67 -5.89 -12.10
C LEU A 178 6.52 -4.39 -12.28
N VAL A 179 6.58 -3.67 -11.19
CA VAL A 179 6.67 -2.21 -11.20
C VAL A 179 7.93 -1.78 -10.50
N ARG A 180 8.70 -0.93 -11.15
CA ARG A 180 9.86 -0.23 -10.60
C ARG A 180 9.60 1.27 -10.69
N TYR A 181 9.48 1.89 -9.54
CA TYR A 181 9.45 3.34 -9.36
C TYR A 181 10.83 3.81 -8.94
N THR A 182 11.36 4.86 -9.56
CA THR A 182 12.66 5.46 -9.21
C THR A 182 12.45 6.95 -8.97
N ASP A 183 12.94 7.44 -7.83
CA ASP A 183 12.95 8.86 -7.49
C ASP A 183 14.41 9.32 -7.33
N ASN A 184 14.91 10.07 -8.31
CA ASN A 184 16.25 10.60 -8.36
C ASN A 184 16.40 11.90 -7.53
N ASN A 185 15.30 12.38 -6.92
CA ASN A 185 15.34 13.55 -6.04
C ASN A 185 15.66 13.17 -4.59
N ILE A 186 15.57 11.88 -4.24
CA ILE A 186 15.84 11.38 -2.90
C ILE A 186 17.29 10.92 -2.78
N LYS A 187 18.01 11.54 -1.85
CA LYS A 187 19.42 11.24 -1.57
C LYS A 187 19.56 10.66 -0.18
N SER A 188 19.85 9.38 -0.07
CA SER A 188 20.06 8.72 1.21
C SER A 188 21.48 8.83 1.72
N GLY A 189 22.46 9.12 0.83
CA GLY A 189 23.87 9.19 1.13
C GLY A 189 24.54 7.83 1.42
N GLN A 190 23.78 6.73 1.40
CA GLN A 190 24.28 5.37 1.63
C GLN A 190 23.36 4.32 0.99
N GLN A 191 23.92 3.14 0.74
CA GLN A 191 23.12 2.03 0.21
C GLN A 191 22.50 1.23 1.35
N MET A 192 21.21 1.07 1.33
CA MET A 192 20.44 0.27 2.28
C MET A 192 19.12 -0.17 1.66
N SER A 193 18.53 -1.25 2.15
CA SER A 193 17.27 -1.74 1.60
C SER A 193 16.49 -2.57 2.60
N PHE A 194 15.17 -2.61 2.42
CA PHE A 194 14.28 -3.51 3.16
C PHE A 194 13.02 -3.83 2.36
N CYS A 195 12.36 -4.93 2.72
CA CYS A 195 11.09 -5.32 2.10
C CYS A 195 9.94 -5.15 3.09
N LEU A 196 9.04 -4.22 2.76
CA LEU A 196 7.88 -3.86 3.57
C LEU A 196 6.68 -4.72 3.18
N PRO A 197 6.02 -5.44 4.11
CA PRO A 197 4.81 -6.19 3.79
C PRO A 197 3.75 -5.31 3.12
N SER A 198 3.08 -5.80 2.06
CA SER A 198 2.09 -5.03 1.28
C SER A 198 0.96 -4.48 2.13
N ARG A 199 0.53 -5.21 3.18
CA ARG A 199 -0.47 -4.74 4.14
C ARG A 199 0.00 -3.47 4.86
N ILE A 200 1.26 -3.43 5.29
CA ILE A 200 1.83 -2.26 6.00
C ILE A 200 2.07 -1.11 5.03
N ALA A 201 2.55 -1.41 3.82
CA ALA A 201 2.67 -0.43 2.75
C ALA A 201 1.31 0.22 2.44
N ALA A 202 0.25 -0.58 2.29
CA ALA A 202 -1.10 -0.10 2.07
C ALA A 202 -1.66 0.71 3.27
N LEU A 203 -1.31 0.35 4.50
CA LEU A 203 -1.69 1.11 5.69
C LEU A 203 -1.02 2.49 5.69
N LEU A 204 0.28 2.54 5.42
CA LEU A 204 1.02 3.81 5.30
C LEU A 204 0.41 4.70 4.22
N SER A 205 0.24 4.19 3.00
CA SER A 205 -0.24 5.00 1.87
C SER A 205 -1.69 5.46 2.03
N ARG A 206 -2.57 4.64 2.59
CA ARG A 206 -4.01 4.98 2.67
C ARG A 206 -4.39 5.83 3.87
N TYR A 207 -3.64 5.76 4.96
CA TYR A 207 -4.07 6.34 6.24
C TYR A 207 -3.07 7.28 6.88
N LEU A 208 -1.76 7.03 6.77
CA LEU A 208 -0.75 7.80 7.49
C LEU A 208 -0.11 8.90 6.62
N LEU A 209 0.21 8.60 5.37
CA LEU A 209 0.96 9.52 4.50
C LEU A 209 0.06 10.44 3.65
N VAL A 210 -1.21 10.09 3.42
CA VAL A 210 -2.10 10.83 2.49
C VAL A 210 -2.23 12.32 2.79
N LYS A 211 -2.23 12.69 4.06
CA LYS A 211 -2.38 14.09 4.50
C LYS A 211 -1.08 14.68 5.05
N GLU A 212 -0.04 13.88 5.09
CA GLU A 212 1.23 14.28 5.65
C GLU A 212 2.08 14.99 4.59
N THR A 213 2.49 16.22 4.88
CA THR A 213 3.32 17.04 3.98
C THR A 213 4.74 17.21 4.51
N GLY A 214 4.99 16.78 5.74
CA GLY A 214 6.26 16.89 6.42
C GLY A 214 7.23 15.76 6.06
N VAL A 215 8.11 15.50 6.98
CA VAL A 215 9.15 14.47 6.88
C VAL A 215 8.73 13.26 7.70
N VAL A 216 8.91 12.08 7.15
CA VAL A 216 8.84 10.81 7.88
C VAL A 216 10.24 10.33 8.20
N ARG A 217 10.48 10.02 9.47
CA ARG A 217 11.73 9.37 9.90
C ARG A 217 11.51 7.86 9.88
N ILE A 218 12.37 7.15 9.15
CA ILE A 218 12.35 5.70 9.04
C ILE A 218 13.58 5.16 9.75
N ARG A 219 13.37 4.32 10.76
CA ARG A 219 14.45 3.59 11.45
C ARG A 219 14.22 2.11 11.25
N PHE A 220 15.25 1.36 10.90
CA PHE A 220 15.12 -0.06 10.65
C PHE A 220 16.40 -0.85 10.91
N ASN A 221 16.23 -2.16 11.09
CA ASN A 221 17.26 -3.17 11.04
C ASN A 221 16.81 -4.32 10.10
N GLN A 222 17.44 -5.47 10.16
CA GLN A 222 17.11 -6.60 9.29
C GLN A 222 15.71 -7.18 9.49
N GLN A 223 15.08 -6.96 10.64
CA GLN A 223 13.81 -7.60 11.01
C GLN A 223 12.66 -6.62 11.19
N ASN A 224 12.94 -5.39 11.61
CA ASN A 224 11.91 -4.44 12.02
C ASN A 224 12.15 -3.07 11.38
N VAL A 225 11.06 -2.33 11.21
CA VAL A 225 11.07 -0.95 10.75
C VAL A 225 10.12 -0.12 11.61
N SER A 226 10.51 1.12 11.92
CA SER A 226 9.66 2.13 12.54
C SER A 226 9.54 3.33 11.62
N PHE A 227 8.31 3.80 11.43
CA PHE A 227 7.95 5.03 10.71
C PHE A 227 7.44 6.03 11.73
N GLU A 228 8.20 7.11 11.94
CA GLU A 228 7.85 8.19 12.86
C GLU A 228 7.27 9.38 12.09
N LEU A 229 6.03 9.72 12.38
CA LEU A 229 5.32 10.90 11.91
C LEU A 229 5.01 11.82 13.12
N PRO A 230 4.53 13.06 12.93
CA PRO A 230 4.34 14.01 14.04
C PRO A 230 3.50 13.51 15.21
N HIS A 231 2.47 12.72 14.96
CA HIS A 231 1.52 12.27 15.99
C HIS A 231 1.37 10.75 16.07
N VAL A 232 2.03 10.00 15.20
CA VAL A 232 1.89 8.55 15.14
C VAL A 232 3.21 7.88 14.80
N GLU A 233 3.47 6.76 15.44
CA GLU A 233 4.57 5.86 15.16
C GLU A 233 4.01 4.49 14.77
N LEU A 234 4.47 3.96 13.65
CA LEU A 234 4.17 2.61 13.20
C LEU A 234 5.44 1.77 13.23
N THR A 235 5.48 0.75 14.08
CA THR A 235 6.54 -0.26 14.08
C THR A 235 6.00 -1.53 13.43
N ALA A 236 6.76 -2.11 12.49
CA ALA A 236 6.34 -3.28 11.75
C ALA A 236 7.50 -4.26 11.55
N ARG A 237 7.16 -5.55 11.43
CA ARG A 237 8.10 -6.59 11.04
C ARG A 237 8.30 -6.58 9.53
N LEU A 238 9.55 -6.67 9.10
CA LEU A 238 9.95 -6.73 7.69
C LEU A 238 9.82 -8.17 7.15
N LEU A 239 9.71 -8.28 5.83
CA LEU A 239 9.81 -9.56 5.15
C LEU A 239 11.27 -9.98 5.05
N GLU A 240 11.56 -11.18 5.55
CA GLU A 240 12.91 -11.73 5.56
C GLU A 240 13.28 -12.36 4.20
N GLY A 241 14.55 -12.26 3.83
CA GLY A 241 15.11 -12.88 2.64
C GLY A 241 15.65 -11.86 1.64
N LYS A 242 16.30 -12.39 0.59
CA LYS A 242 16.86 -11.57 -0.49
C LYS A 242 15.80 -11.35 -1.58
N TYR A 243 15.47 -10.09 -1.86
CA TYR A 243 14.59 -9.76 -2.98
C TYR A 243 15.25 -10.16 -4.30
N PRO A 244 14.50 -10.74 -5.27
CA PRO A 244 15.04 -11.11 -6.57
C PRO A 244 15.68 -9.91 -7.30
N ASN A 245 16.68 -10.19 -8.14
CA ASN A 245 17.30 -9.13 -8.95
C ASN A 245 16.30 -8.64 -10.01
N TYR A 246 15.56 -7.61 -9.67
CA TYR A 246 14.52 -7.02 -10.51
C TYR A 246 15.07 -6.40 -11.81
N ASN A 247 16.32 -5.95 -11.81
CA ASN A 247 16.92 -5.37 -13.01
C ASN A 247 17.21 -6.42 -14.11
N SER A 248 17.41 -7.68 -13.72
CA SER A 248 17.74 -8.76 -14.68
C SER A 248 16.57 -9.17 -15.58
N VAL A 249 15.32 -8.84 -15.20
CA VAL A 249 14.12 -9.20 -15.96
C VAL A 249 13.65 -8.07 -16.89
N ILE A 250 14.21 -6.87 -16.75
CA ILE A 250 13.89 -5.72 -17.60
C ILE A 250 14.65 -5.90 -18.93
N PRO A 251 13.97 -5.98 -20.08
CA PRO A 251 14.63 -6.07 -21.38
C PRO A 251 15.56 -4.87 -21.61
N PRO A 252 16.80 -5.09 -22.06
CA PRO A 252 17.76 -4.00 -22.28
C PRO A 252 17.38 -3.11 -23.47
N SER A 253 16.60 -3.63 -24.40
CA SER A 253 16.08 -2.91 -25.55
C SER A 253 14.80 -3.57 -26.05
N SER A 254 13.94 -2.78 -26.68
CA SER A 254 12.72 -3.24 -27.36
C SER A 254 12.80 -2.87 -28.84
N THR A 255 12.18 -3.69 -29.69
CA THR A 255 12.21 -3.51 -31.15
C THR A 255 11.08 -2.58 -31.61
N HIS A 256 9.95 -2.63 -30.90
CA HIS A 256 8.75 -1.86 -31.23
C HIS A 256 8.40 -0.94 -30.10
N HIS A 257 8.09 0.31 -30.40
CA HIS A 257 7.60 1.31 -29.47
C HIS A 257 6.26 1.82 -29.97
N ILE A 258 5.23 1.59 -29.17
CA ILE A 258 3.84 1.89 -29.55
C ILE A 258 3.26 2.88 -28.55
N THR A 259 2.99 4.09 -29.02
CA THR A 259 2.34 5.13 -28.22
C THR A 259 0.83 5.02 -28.37
N VAL A 260 0.12 4.99 -27.24
CA VAL A 260 -1.34 4.97 -27.20
C VAL A 260 -1.88 5.95 -26.18
N ASP A 261 -3.09 6.43 -26.40
CA ASP A 261 -3.86 7.20 -25.43
C ASP A 261 -4.29 6.29 -24.27
N LEU A 262 -3.93 6.64 -23.06
CA LEU A 262 -4.15 5.82 -21.87
C LEU A 262 -5.64 5.67 -21.51
N PRO A 263 -6.44 6.74 -21.38
CA PRO A 263 -7.88 6.63 -21.15
C PRO A 263 -8.61 5.79 -22.21
N LEU A 264 -8.23 5.96 -23.48
CA LEU A 264 -8.83 5.22 -24.56
C LEU A 264 -8.48 3.72 -24.48
N LEU A 265 -7.22 3.40 -24.22
CA LEU A 265 -6.78 2.01 -24.03
C LEU A 265 -7.47 1.34 -22.86
N ILE A 266 -7.56 2.01 -21.69
CA ILE A 266 -8.27 1.50 -20.51
C ILE A 266 -9.72 1.20 -20.84
N SER A 267 -10.42 2.13 -21.48
CA SER A 267 -11.85 1.98 -21.77
C SER A 267 -12.14 0.93 -22.82
N ALA A 268 -11.33 0.85 -23.89
CA ALA A 268 -11.45 -0.17 -24.93
C ALA A 268 -11.15 -1.58 -24.39
N SER A 269 -10.04 -1.73 -23.67
CA SER A 269 -9.68 -3.00 -23.03
C SER A 269 -10.76 -3.48 -22.05
N LYS A 270 -11.37 -2.57 -21.28
CA LYS A 270 -12.46 -2.90 -20.37
C LYS A 270 -13.70 -3.42 -21.09
N ARG A 271 -14.09 -2.82 -22.22
CA ARG A 271 -15.24 -3.28 -23.02
C ARG A 271 -14.98 -4.64 -23.64
N VAL A 272 -13.82 -4.82 -24.26
CA VAL A 272 -13.43 -6.08 -24.92
C VAL A 272 -13.29 -7.21 -23.91
N ALA A 273 -12.73 -6.96 -22.74
CA ALA A 273 -12.53 -7.96 -21.68
C ALA A 273 -13.84 -8.59 -21.15
N LEU A 274 -15.00 -7.94 -21.35
CA LEU A 274 -16.32 -8.54 -21.02
C LEU A 274 -16.59 -9.82 -21.79
N PHE A 275 -15.92 -10.01 -22.93
CA PHE A 275 -16.05 -11.17 -23.82
C PHE A 275 -14.88 -12.15 -23.71
N ALA A 276 -13.93 -11.89 -22.82
CA ALA A 276 -12.84 -12.81 -22.54
C ALA A 276 -13.32 -14.00 -21.70
N SER A 277 -12.72 -15.17 -21.93
CA SER A 277 -12.97 -16.33 -21.07
C SER A 277 -12.62 -16.01 -19.61
N LYS A 278 -13.53 -16.32 -18.69
CA LYS A 278 -13.32 -16.10 -17.24
C LYS A 278 -12.14 -16.90 -16.68
N ALA A 279 -11.77 -17.99 -17.33
CA ALA A 279 -10.67 -18.84 -16.89
C ALA A 279 -9.30 -18.25 -17.22
N SER A 280 -9.16 -17.57 -18.38
CA SER A 280 -7.88 -17.03 -18.84
C SER A 280 -7.78 -15.53 -18.71
N THR A 281 -8.90 -14.79 -18.77
CA THR A 281 -8.95 -13.33 -18.87
C THR A 281 -8.05 -12.74 -19.96
N LEU A 282 -7.79 -13.56 -21.02
CA LEU A 282 -6.91 -13.21 -22.12
C LEU A 282 -7.53 -12.16 -23.02
N ILE A 283 -6.81 -11.07 -23.25
CA ILE A 283 -7.06 -10.11 -24.32
C ILE A 283 -5.86 -10.08 -25.25
N ILE A 284 -6.12 -9.96 -26.56
CA ILE A 284 -5.11 -10.00 -27.60
C ILE A 284 -5.02 -8.63 -28.25
N PHE A 285 -3.79 -8.19 -28.44
CA PHE A 285 -3.46 -6.96 -29.15
C PHE A 285 -2.79 -7.30 -30.47
N ASP A 286 -3.30 -6.72 -31.55
CA ASP A 286 -2.68 -6.70 -32.85
C ASP A 286 -2.30 -5.26 -33.18
N PHE A 287 -1.02 -4.94 -33.08
CA PHE A 287 -0.49 -3.63 -33.40
C PHE A 287 -0.08 -3.56 -34.87
N THR A 288 -0.64 -2.58 -35.56
CA THR A 288 -0.33 -2.27 -36.97
C THR A 288 0.08 -0.81 -37.09
N GLU A 289 0.48 -0.37 -38.29
CA GLU A 289 0.73 1.02 -38.56
C GLU A 289 -0.51 1.89 -38.28
N GLY A 290 -0.41 2.81 -37.33
CA GLY A 290 -1.48 3.76 -36.98
C GLY A 290 -2.60 3.20 -36.11
N SER A 291 -2.63 1.92 -35.74
CA SER A 291 -3.71 1.37 -34.92
C SER A 291 -3.32 0.19 -34.05
N ALA A 292 -4.06 0.03 -32.96
CA ALA A 292 -4.05 -1.15 -32.10
C ALA A 292 -5.44 -1.79 -32.09
N ARG A 293 -5.55 -3.00 -32.57
CA ARG A 293 -6.75 -3.80 -32.49
C ARG A 293 -6.70 -4.66 -31.23
N ILE A 294 -7.74 -4.56 -30.41
CA ILE A 294 -7.90 -5.27 -29.14
C ILE A 294 -9.02 -6.29 -29.36
N SER A 295 -8.77 -7.56 -29.05
CA SER A 295 -9.78 -8.59 -29.20
C SER A 295 -9.81 -9.58 -28.05
N ALA A 296 -10.97 -10.18 -27.80
CA ALA A 296 -11.18 -11.25 -26.85
C ALA A 296 -12.20 -12.22 -27.34
N GLN A 297 -12.10 -13.48 -26.94
CA GLN A 297 -13.03 -14.54 -27.32
C GLN A 297 -13.18 -15.53 -26.17
N ASP A 298 -14.43 -15.96 -25.93
CA ASP A 298 -14.78 -17.10 -25.11
C ASP A 298 -15.38 -18.20 -25.98
N PHE A 299 -14.63 -19.29 -26.18
CA PHE A 299 -15.07 -20.41 -27.02
C PHE A 299 -16.17 -21.23 -26.36
N ASP A 300 -16.24 -21.27 -25.03
CA ASP A 300 -17.19 -22.09 -24.29
C ASP A 300 -18.63 -21.57 -24.46
N ILE A 301 -18.77 -20.26 -24.55
CA ILE A 301 -20.07 -19.59 -24.73
C ILE A 301 -20.21 -18.93 -26.10
N SER A 302 -19.23 -19.13 -27.00
CA SER A 302 -19.24 -18.63 -28.38
C SER A 302 -19.44 -17.11 -28.47
N THR A 303 -18.78 -16.35 -27.64
CA THR A 303 -18.80 -14.89 -27.66
C THR A 303 -17.45 -14.31 -28.03
N SER A 304 -17.46 -13.18 -28.73
CA SER A 304 -16.23 -12.43 -29.07
C SER A 304 -16.49 -10.94 -29.16
N ALA A 305 -15.45 -10.17 -28.97
CA ALA A 305 -15.44 -8.71 -29.14
C ALA A 305 -14.13 -8.27 -29.79
N GLU A 306 -14.22 -7.19 -30.55
CA GLU A 306 -13.09 -6.54 -31.17
C GLU A 306 -13.30 -5.04 -31.18
N GLU A 307 -12.23 -4.29 -30.88
CA GLU A 307 -12.24 -2.83 -30.93
C GLU A 307 -10.87 -2.33 -31.41
N THR A 308 -10.87 -1.27 -32.23
CA THR A 308 -9.65 -0.68 -32.78
C THR A 308 -9.50 0.74 -32.26
N ILE A 309 -8.32 1.07 -31.77
CA ILE A 309 -7.97 2.40 -31.29
C ILE A 309 -6.76 2.95 -32.06
N PRO A 310 -6.60 4.26 -32.17
CA PRO A 310 -5.40 4.88 -32.74
C PRO A 310 -4.14 4.51 -31.95
N ALA A 311 -3.05 4.24 -32.65
CA ALA A 311 -1.73 4.01 -32.07
C ALA A 311 -0.67 4.61 -33.01
N SER A 312 0.49 4.98 -32.48
CA SER A 312 1.59 5.54 -33.26
C SER A 312 2.94 4.96 -32.84
N GLY A 313 3.99 5.24 -33.59
CA GLY A 313 5.37 4.87 -33.22
C GLY A 313 5.82 3.48 -33.70
N GLN A 314 4.95 2.62 -34.23
CA GLN A 314 5.34 1.30 -34.71
C GLN A 314 6.08 1.38 -36.05
N ALA A 315 7.04 0.47 -36.29
CA ALA A 315 7.70 0.35 -37.58
C ALA A 315 6.69 -0.02 -38.70
N ALA A 316 6.72 0.73 -39.77
CA ALA A 316 5.82 0.54 -40.93
C ALA A 316 5.86 -0.92 -41.46
N GLY A 317 4.70 -1.49 -41.70
CA GLY A 317 4.56 -2.83 -42.25
C GLY A 317 4.77 -4.00 -41.33
N SER A 318 4.98 -3.77 -40.02
CA SER A 318 5.09 -4.83 -39.02
C SER A 318 3.76 -5.06 -38.29
N LEU A 319 3.38 -6.32 -38.12
CA LEU A 319 2.29 -6.73 -37.23
C LEU A 319 2.93 -7.30 -35.95
N VAL A 320 2.58 -6.75 -34.83
CA VAL A 320 2.96 -7.31 -33.52
C VAL A 320 1.70 -7.82 -32.84
N ARG A 321 1.63 -9.13 -32.69
CA ARG A 321 0.52 -9.79 -32.00
C ARG A 321 0.98 -10.27 -30.61
N ILE A 322 0.25 -9.92 -29.55
CA ILE A 322 0.60 -10.26 -28.17
C ILE A 322 -0.66 -10.40 -27.32
N GLY A 323 -0.65 -11.35 -26.40
CA GLY A 323 -1.75 -11.55 -25.45
C GLY A 323 -1.36 -11.18 -24.03
N PHE A 324 -2.28 -10.56 -23.29
CA PHE A 324 -2.09 -10.23 -21.89
C PHE A 324 -3.28 -10.70 -21.05
N ASP A 325 -3.00 -11.01 -19.78
CA ASP A 325 -4.03 -11.11 -18.74
C ASP A 325 -4.62 -9.71 -18.51
N TYR A 326 -5.92 -9.57 -18.74
CA TYR A 326 -6.61 -8.28 -18.61
C TYR A 326 -6.51 -7.70 -17.20
N ASN A 327 -6.61 -8.52 -16.16
CA ASN A 327 -6.57 -8.03 -14.78
C ASN A 327 -5.18 -7.46 -14.44
N CYS A 328 -4.13 -8.14 -14.88
CA CYS A 328 -2.76 -7.65 -14.75
C CYS A 328 -2.56 -6.35 -15.53
N LEU A 329 -2.99 -6.32 -16.78
CA LEU A 329 -2.88 -5.12 -17.63
C LEU A 329 -3.67 -3.96 -17.04
N GLN A 330 -4.91 -4.18 -16.62
CA GLN A 330 -5.75 -3.14 -16.04
C GLN A 330 -5.11 -2.53 -14.76
N SER A 331 -4.57 -3.39 -13.90
CA SER A 331 -3.90 -2.92 -12.67
C SER A 331 -2.72 -2.00 -12.99
N LEU A 332 -1.92 -2.35 -14.01
CA LEU A 332 -0.82 -1.52 -14.46
C LEU A 332 -1.31 -0.19 -15.07
N LEU A 333 -2.27 -0.25 -16.01
CA LEU A 333 -2.76 0.94 -16.68
C LEU A 333 -3.42 1.95 -15.72
N GLN A 334 -4.12 1.46 -14.69
CA GLN A 334 -4.75 2.30 -13.67
C GLN A 334 -3.75 2.97 -12.72
N SER A 335 -2.50 2.48 -12.65
CA SER A 335 -1.46 3.07 -11.80
C SER A 335 -0.77 4.26 -12.45
N PHE A 336 -0.94 4.47 -13.76
CA PHE A 336 -0.33 5.59 -14.45
C PHE A 336 -1.17 6.86 -14.31
N ALA A 337 -0.46 7.96 -14.10
CA ALA A 337 -0.99 9.31 -14.32
C ALA A 337 -0.59 9.77 -15.72
N GLY A 338 -1.43 10.61 -16.36
CA GLY A 338 -1.13 11.19 -17.67
C GLY A 338 -2.06 10.69 -18.77
N GLU A 339 -1.79 11.17 -19.99
CA GLU A 339 -2.68 10.94 -21.15
C GLU A 339 -2.15 9.85 -22.08
N GLN A 340 -0.85 9.61 -22.11
CA GLN A 340 -0.22 8.71 -23.07
C GLN A 340 0.82 7.81 -22.42
N ILE A 341 0.92 6.59 -22.96
CA ILE A 341 1.93 5.61 -22.57
C ILE A 341 2.67 5.09 -23.80
N ASP A 342 3.91 4.63 -23.57
CA ASP A 342 4.69 3.83 -24.50
C ASP A 342 4.61 2.35 -24.12
N ILE A 343 4.25 1.50 -25.09
CA ILE A 343 4.28 0.04 -24.98
C ILE A 343 5.45 -0.44 -25.81
N ALA A 344 6.51 -0.85 -25.15
CA ALA A 344 7.74 -1.32 -25.77
C ALA A 344 7.77 -2.84 -25.80
N LEU A 345 7.80 -3.42 -27.00
CA LEU A 345 7.75 -4.86 -27.24
C LEU A 345 8.99 -5.34 -28.01
N THR A 346 9.44 -6.54 -27.74
CA THR A 346 10.50 -7.21 -28.51
C THR A 346 9.92 -8.28 -29.41
N ASP A 347 9.12 -9.18 -28.85
CA ASP A 347 8.40 -10.25 -29.53
C ASP A 347 7.20 -10.69 -28.68
N GLN A 348 6.43 -11.64 -29.16
CA GLN A 348 5.21 -12.13 -28.51
C GLN A 348 5.44 -12.98 -27.25
N THR A 349 6.69 -13.31 -26.92
CA THR A 349 7.04 -14.21 -25.79
C THR A 349 7.76 -13.51 -24.66
N ARG A 350 8.40 -12.38 -24.95
CA ARG A 350 9.12 -11.59 -23.95
C ARG A 350 8.21 -10.59 -23.27
N ALA A 351 8.57 -10.24 -22.02
CA ALA A 351 7.83 -9.23 -21.27
C ALA A 351 7.72 -7.92 -22.06
N GLY A 352 6.51 -7.37 -22.12
CA GLY A 352 6.27 -6.02 -22.59
C GLY A 352 6.66 -5.02 -21.49
N VAL A 353 7.28 -3.93 -21.89
CA VAL A 353 7.59 -2.79 -21.00
C VAL A 353 6.57 -1.70 -21.28
N ILE A 354 5.90 -1.20 -20.23
CA ILE A 354 4.94 -0.11 -20.34
C ILE A 354 5.41 1.04 -19.46
N THR A 355 5.52 2.24 -20.06
CA THR A 355 5.99 3.43 -19.37
C THR A 355 5.09 4.62 -19.70
N PRO A 356 4.81 5.52 -18.74
CA PRO A 356 4.17 6.79 -19.07
C PRO A 356 5.13 7.65 -19.89
N LEU A 357 4.60 8.37 -20.90
CA LEU A 357 5.41 9.29 -21.71
C LEU A 357 5.80 10.56 -20.95
N GLN A 358 5.03 10.93 -19.95
CA GLN A 358 5.27 12.09 -19.10
C GLN A 358 5.33 11.66 -17.66
N THR A 359 6.39 12.03 -16.97
CA THR A 359 6.60 11.86 -15.55
C THR A 359 7.05 13.18 -14.94
N GLU A 360 6.93 13.33 -13.63
CA GLU A 360 7.53 14.44 -12.90
C GLU A 360 9.07 14.40 -13.06
N GLU A 361 9.71 15.56 -12.97
CA GLU A 361 11.17 15.67 -13.07
C GLU A 361 11.86 14.82 -12.00
N GLY A 362 12.81 14.00 -12.41
CA GLY A 362 13.53 13.08 -11.52
C GLY A 362 12.79 11.78 -11.21
N ILE A 363 11.56 11.58 -11.71
CA ILE A 363 10.79 10.36 -11.50
C ILE A 363 10.83 9.47 -12.76
N GLU A 364 11.08 8.18 -12.55
CA GLU A 364 11.01 7.16 -13.59
C GLU A 364 10.09 6.03 -13.14
N ILE A 365 9.17 5.63 -14.02
CA ILE A 365 8.28 4.47 -13.80
C ILE A 365 8.51 3.48 -14.93
N CYS A 366 8.92 2.28 -14.58
CA CYS A 366 9.09 1.17 -15.51
C CYS A 366 8.23 0.01 -15.06
N THR A 367 7.30 -0.42 -15.90
CA THR A 367 6.48 -1.59 -15.61
C THR A 367 6.70 -2.68 -16.63
N LEU A 368 6.61 -3.92 -16.17
CA LEU A 368 6.68 -5.12 -17.01
C LEU A 368 5.38 -5.88 -16.90
N ILE A 369 4.97 -6.46 -18.03
CA ILE A 369 3.90 -7.44 -18.07
C ILE A 369 4.33 -8.66 -18.91
N ILE A 370 4.20 -9.85 -18.32
CA ILE A 370 4.53 -11.09 -19.02
C ILE A 370 3.35 -11.44 -19.93
N PRO A 371 3.61 -11.69 -21.24
CA PRO A 371 2.57 -12.09 -22.16
C PRO A 371 2.04 -13.48 -21.87
N MET A 372 0.79 -13.70 -22.23
CA MET A 372 0.16 -15.01 -22.22
C MET A 372 0.41 -15.73 -23.54
N LYS A 373 0.63 -17.04 -23.48
CA LYS A 373 0.77 -17.86 -24.69
C LYS A 373 -0.53 -17.87 -25.49
N LEU A 374 -0.46 -17.52 -26.76
CA LEU A 374 -1.56 -17.60 -27.68
C LEU A 374 -1.79 -19.07 -28.08
N ILE A 375 -3.06 -19.52 -28.08
CA ILE A 375 -3.44 -20.89 -28.48
C ILE A 375 -3.59 -20.90 -29.97
N GLY A 376 -2.81 -21.71 -30.65
CA GLY A 376 -2.91 -21.93 -32.10
C GLY A 376 -1.77 -21.37 -32.97
N GLU A 377 -0.71 -20.89 -32.34
CA GLU A 377 0.55 -20.53 -33.01
C GLU A 377 1.72 -21.38 -32.51
#